data_4ff444538c47556459d8dfccbf5f3045
#
_entry.id   4ff444538c47556459d8dfccbf5f3045
#
_cell.length_a   1.000
_cell.length_b   1.000
_cell.length_c   1.000
_cell.angle_alpha   90.00
_cell.angle_beta   90.00
_cell.angle_gamma   90.00
#
_symmetry.space_group_name_H-M   'P 1'
#
loop_
_entity.id
_entity.type
_entity.pdbx_description
1 polymer ?
#
loop_
_entity_poly.entity_id
_entity_poly.type
_entity_poly.pdbx_seq_one_letter_code
_entity_poly.pdbx_strand_id
1 'polypeptide(L)'
;MGEHTLASLETYSILSYITVFEVLSSSLYPKIEPSFLEKKMILPIFLIFSLLSSTSNAAVQDFCVADLKGPDTPTGYVCKKPAVVTVDDFVFSGLGAGGNTSNIIKAAVTPAFAEQLAGVNGLGISMARLDLAVDGVVPMHTHPGGSEVLIVVSGSICAGFISSSANKVYLKSLKKGDIMVFPQGLLHFQINAGKTPALAFVSFSSERPGLQILDFALFANDLPSEIVEKTTFLDDAQVKKLKGVLGGTG
;
A
#
# COMPACT_ATOMS: atom_id res chain seq x y z
N MET A 1 -42.41 -1.13 1.67
CA MET A 1 -42.35 -2.12 2.77
C MET A 1 -40.89 -2.58 2.92
N GLY A 2 -40.03 -1.75 3.47
CA GLY A 2 -38.58 -2.03 3.52
C GLY A 2 -37.76 -1.17 4.46
N GLU A 3 -38.33 -0.18 5.14
CA GLU A 3 -37.56 0.74 6.00
C GLU A 3 -37.54 0.38 7.51
N HIS A 4 -38.31 -0.63 7.94
CA HIS A 4 -38.36 -0.98 9.35
C HIS A 4 -37.37 -2.07 9.83
N THR A 5 -36.60 -2.68 8.94
CA THR A 5 -35.71 -3.81 9.27
C THR A 5 -34.26 -3.42 9.60
N LEU A 6 -33.76 -2.28 9.13
CA LEU A 6 -32.38 -1.85 9.39
C LEU A 6 -32.21 -1.22 10.78
N ALA A 7 -33.17 -0.44 11.24
CA ALA A 7 -33.11 0.18 12.57
C ALA A 7 -33.15 -0.83 13.74
N SER A 8 -33.72 -2.03 13.52
CA SER A 8 -33.81 -3.08 14.55
C SER A 8 -32.47 -3.85 14.72
N LEU A 9 -31.67 -3.98 13.69
CA LEU A 9 -30.38 -4.69 13.75
C LEU A 9 -29.30 -3.86 14.45
N GLU A 10 -29.28 -2.54 14.25
CA GLU A 10 -28.32 -1.66 14.92
C GLU A 10 -28.61 -1.54 16.44
N THR A 11 -29.88 -1.49 16.84
CA THR A 11 -30.24 -1.47 18.26
C THR A 11 -29.90 -2.78 18.97
N TYR A 12 -30.00 -3.93 18.34
CA TYR A 12 -29.58 -5.21 18.89
C TYR A 12 -28.05 -5.31 19.06
N SER A 13 -27.29 -4.75 18.16
CA SER A 13 -25.82 -4.71 18.26
C SER A 13 -25.37 -3.86 19.47
N ILE A 14 -25.93 -2.69 19.66
CA ILE A 14 -25.57 -1.79 20.77
C ILE A 14 -25.98 -2.39 22.13
N LEU A 15 -27.16 -2.99 22.25
CA LEU A 15 -27.56 -3.67 23.48
C LEU A 15 -26.63 -4.85 23.83
N SER A 16 -26.18 -5.62 22.85
CA SER A 16 -25.27 -6.75 23.09
C SER A 16 -23.91 -6.29 23.61
N TYR A 17 -23.37 -5.15 23.13
CA TYR A 17 -22.13 -4.56 23.65
C TYR A 17 -22.27 -4.02 25.08
N ILE A 18 -23.41 -3.42 25.42
CA ILE A 18 -23.68 -2.92 26.79
C ILE A 18 -23.74 -4.10 27.77
N THR A 19 -24.43 -5.19 27.42
CA THR A 19 -24.56 -6.38 28.26
C THR A 19 -23.21 -7.10 28.46
N VAL A 20 -22.38 -7.18 27.43
CA VAL A 20 -21.02 -7.77 27.52
C VAL A 20 -20.11 -6.89 28.38
N PHE A 21 -20.23 -5.56 28.30
CA PHE A 21 -19.44 -4.63 29.10
C PHE A 21 -19.83 -4.72 30.60
N GLU A 22 -21.13 -4.83 30.92
CA GLU A 22 -21.59 -5.01 32.32
C GLU A 22 -21.12 -6.34 32.91
N VAL A 23 -21.16 -7.44 32.15
CA VAL A 23 -20.69 -8.76 32.61
C VAL A 23 -19.16 -8.78 32.79
N LEU A 24 -18.40 -8.14 31.93
CA LEU A 24 -16.94 -8.07 32.04
C LEU A 24 -16.49 -7.14 33.16
N SER A 25 -17.20 -6.05 33.42
CA SER A 25 -16.87 -5.12 34.52
C SER A 25 -17.16 -5.71 35.90
N SER A 26 -18.18 -6.56 36.02
CA SER A 26 -18.51 -7.23 37.30
C SER A 26 -17.57 -8.38 37.69
N SER A 27 -16.86 -8.95 36.71
CA SER A 27 -15.97 -10.11 36.89
C SER A 27 -14.51 -9.74 37.20
N LEU A 28 -14.05 -8.55 36.85
CA LEU A 28 -12.63 -8.18 36.92
C LEU A 28 -12.25 -7.19 38.04
N TYR A 29 -13.21 -6.52 38.67
CA TYR A 29 -12.91 -5.58 39.77
C TYR A 29 -13.88 -5.75 40.97
N PRO A 30 -13.40 -6.24 42.10
CA PRO A 30 -14.22 -6.24 43.31
C PRO A 30 -14.37 -4.79 43.82
N LYS A 31 -15.59 -4.27 43.72
CA LYS A 31 -16.16 -3.15 44.47
C LYS A 31 -15.28 -1.91 44.69
N ILE A 32 -15.12 -1.12 43.61
CA ILE A 32 -15.03 0.33 43.79
C ILE A 32 -16.39 0.87 43.34
N GLU A 33 -17.23 1.28 44.27
CA GLU A 33 -18.45 2.01 43.91
C GLU A 33 -18.01 3.36 43.28
N PRO A 34 -18.36 3.63 42.01
CA PRO A 34 -18.02 4.91 41.42
C PRO A 34 -18.71 6.02 42.19
N SER A 35 -17.94 7.03 42.56
CA SER A 35 -18.45 8.16 43.32
C SER A 35 -19.65 8.80 42.59
N PHE A 36 -20.56 9.41 43.34
CA PHE A 36 -21.77 10.08 42.77
C PHE A 36 -21.41 11.10 41.67
N LEU A 37 -20.19 11.65 41.70
CA LEU A 37 -19.65 12.56 40.69
C LEU A 37 -19.30 11.84 39.36
N GLU A 38 -18.72 10.61 39.45
CA GLU A 38 -18.36 9.82 38.25
C GLU A 38 -19.60 9.38 37.47
N LYS A 39 -20.65 8.93 38.17
CA LYS A 39 -21.94 8.58 37.55
C LYS A 39 -22.60 9.80 36.84
N LYS A 40 -22.42 11.03 37.35
CA LYS A 40 -22.95 12.25 36.74
C LYS A 40 -22.16 12.69 35.50
N MET A 41 -20.88 12.31 35.37
CA MET A 41 -20.06 12.65 34.24
C MET A 41 -20.13 11.63 33.08
N ILE A 42 -20.34 10.36 33.35
CA ILE A 42 -20.41 9.30 32.36
C ILE A 42 -21.58 9.52 31.37
N LEU A 43 -22.76 9.86 31.91
CA LEU A 43 -23.95 10.09 31.07
C LEU A 43 -23.81 11.25 30.08
N PRO A 44 -23.34 12.46 30.46
CA PRO A 44 -23.12 13.54 29.47
C PRO A 44 -21.98 13.24 28.49
N ILE A 45 -20.92 12.54 28.91
CA ILE A 45 -19.84 12.09 27.99
C ILE A 45 -20.39 11.12 26.96
N PHE A 46 -21.20 10.15 27.38
CA PHE A 46 -21.84 9.19 26.47
C PHE A 46 -22.80 9.85 25.49
N LEU A 47 -23.59 10.85 25.97
CA LEU A 47 -24.48 11.65 25.14
C LEU A 47 -23.71 12.50 24.12
N ILE A 48 -22.58 13.10 24.51
CA ILE A 48 -21.71 13.87 23.60
C ILE A 48 -21.10 12.93 22.55
N PHE A 49 -20.60 11.77 22.92
CA PHE A 49 -20.10 10.78 21.98
C PHE A 49 -21.17 10.26 21.01
N SER A 50 -22.37 10.00 21.53
CA SER A 50 -23.52 9.59 20.72
C SER A 50 -23.98 10.69 19.74
N LEU A 51 -23.96 11.95 20.17
CA LEU A 51 -24.27 13.10 19.29
C LEU A 51 -23.18 13.36 18.24
N LEU A 52 -21.91 13.14 18.58
CA LEU A 52 -20.79 13.27 17.65
C LEU A 52 -20.78 12.14 16.60
N SER A 53 -21.18 10.94 16.96
CA SER A 53 -21.28 9.81 16.04
C SER A 53 -22.48 9.89 15.09
N SER A 54 -23.53 10.64 15.44
CA SER A 54 -24.72 10.76 14.59
C SER A 54 -24.63 11.84 13.49
N THR A 55 -23.54 12.62 13.46
CA THR A 55 -23.36 13.70 12.44
C THR A 55 -22.44 13.33 11.28
N SER A 56 -21.97 12.08 11.22
CA SER A 56 -21.20 11.60 10.07
C SER A 56 -22.14 11.28 8.89
N ASN A 57 -22.62 12.33 8.20
CA ASN A 57 -23.16 12.17 6.87
C ASN A 57 -21.98 11.89 5.91
N ALA A 58 -21.52 10.68 5.84
CA ALA A 58 -20.67 10.24 4.76
C ALA A 58 -21.53 10.27 3.48
N ALA A 59 -21.36 11.32 2.67
CA ALA A 59 -21.92 11.31 1.32
C ALA A 59 -21.31 10.11 0.59
N VAL A 60 -22.15 9.19 0.12
CA VAL A 60 -21.70 8.08 -0.73
C VAL A 60 -21.31 8.72 -2.06
N GLN A 61 -20.01 8.79 -2.32
CA GLN A 61 -19.45 9.15 -3.62
C GLN A 61 -19.07 7.86 -4.34
N ASP A 62 -19.60 7.64 -5.55
CA ASP A 62 -19.30 6.44 -6.32
C ASP A 62 -17.82 6.38 -6.73
N PHE A 63 -17.22 7.56 -6.99
CA PHE A 63 -15.82 7.70 -7.40
C PHE A 63 -15.29 9.12 -7.11
N CYS A 64 -13.96 9.24 -7.07
CA CYS A 64 -13.24 10.52 -7.03
C CYS A 64 -12.14 10.50 -8.10
N VAL A 65 -12.48 10.80 -9.34
CA VAL A 65 -11.48 10.89 -10.41
C VAL A 65 -10.48 11.98 -10.10
N ALA A 66 -9.17 11.69 -10.17
CA ALA A 66 -8.11 12.63 -9.88
C ALA A 66 -8.14 13.86 -10.78
N ASP A 67 -8.17 15.05 -10.20
CA ASP A 67 -7.83 16.29 -10.92
C ASP A 67 -6.30 16.50 -10.82
N LEU A 68 -5.57 16.03 -11.81
CA LEU A 68 -4.11 16.13 -11.84
C LEU A 68 -3.58 17.56 -11.97
N LYS A 69 -4.47 18.56 -12.19
CA LYS A 69 -4.14 19.99 -12.19
C LYS A 69 -4.33 20.62 -10.80
N GLY A 70 -5.05 19.94 -9.93
CA GLY A 70 -5.28 20.35 -8.56
C GLY A 70 -4.14 19.98 -7.63
N PRO A 71 -4.23 20.36 -6.35
CA PRO A 71 -3.24 20.00 -5.35
C PRO A 71 -3.15 18.48 -5.17
N ASP A 72 -1.93 17.97 -5.09
CA ASP A 72 -1.62 16.65 -4.59
C ASP A 72 -1.49 16.70 -3.07
N THR A 73 -2.17 15.80 -2.37
CA THR A 73 -2.21 15.75 -0.91
C THR A 73 -1.82 14.35 -0.41
N PRO A 74 -1.45 14.18 0.87
CA PRO A 74 -1.17 12.87 1.44
C PRO A 74 -2.33 11.86 1.32
N THR A 75 -3.57 12.34 1.13
CA THR A 75 -4.77 11.52 0.94
C THR A 75 -5.17 11.35 -0.53
N GLY A 76 -4.32 11.74 -1.47
CA GLY A 76 -4.56 11.66 -2.90
C GLY A 76 -4.90 13.02 -3.54
N TYR A 77 -5.27 12.98 -4.81
CA TYR A 77 -5.68 14.15 -5.57
C TYR A 77 -7.11 14.60 -5.21
N VAL A 78 -7.38 15.89 -5.37
CA VAL A 78 -8.76 16.39 -5.33
C VAL A 78 -9.58 15.81 -6.48
N CYS A 79 -10.88 15.66 -6.28
CA CYS A 79 -11.77 15.10 -7.29
C CYS A 79 -12.04 16.09 -8.43
N LYS A 80 -12.07 15.62 -9.68
CA LYS A 80 -12.69 16.35 -10.79
C LYS A 80 -14.15 16.63 -10.51
N LYS A 81 -14.66 17.75 -11.04
CA LYS A 81 -16.11 18.00 -11.01
C LYS A 81 -16.85 16.91 -11.78
N PRO A 82 -17.91 16.28 -11.24
CA PRO A 82 -18.61 15.17 -11.89
C PRO A 82 -19.04 15.47 -13.35
N ALA A 83 -19.42 16.71 -13.64
CA ALA A 83 -19.86 17.13 -14.98
C ALA A 83 -18.78 17.05 -16.07
N VAL A 84 -17.51 16.92 -15.72
CA VAL A 84 -16.39 16.82 -16.68
C VAL A 84 -15.71 15.45 -16.65
N VAL A 85 -16.22 14.51 -15.86
CA VAL A 85 -15.73 13.13 -15.84
C VAL A 85 -16.27 12.37 -17.05
N THR A 86 -15.40 11.61 -17.71
CA THR A 86 -15.74 10.80 -18.87
C THR A 86 -15.30 9.35 -18.66
N VAL A 87 -15.73 8.45 -19.54
CA VAL A 87 -15.29 7.04 -19.49
C VAL A 87 -13.78 6.90 -19.65
N ASP A 88 -13.13 7.82 -20.36
CA ASP A 88 -11.67 7.78 -20.58
C ASP A 88 -10.87 7.98 -19.28
N ASP A 89 -11.46 8.60 -18.27
CA ASP A 89 -10.84 8.74 -16.95
C ASP A 89 -10.67 7.38 -16.23
N PHE A 90 -11.42 6.36 -16.63
CA PHE A 90 -11.42 5.02 -16.06
C PHE A 90 -10.69 3.99 -16.93
N VAL A 91 -10.05 4.42 -18.02
CA VAL A 91 -9.36 3.54 -18.97
C VAL A 91 -7.91 3.97 -19.14
N PHE A 92 -6.97 3.01 -19.05
CA PHE A 92 -5.56 3.21 -19.34
C PHE A 92 -5.06 2.09 -20.26
N SER A 93 -4.61 2.44 -21.45
CA SER A 93 -4.15 1.46 -22.47
C SER A 93 -2.64 1.24 -22.48
N GLY A 94 -1.87 1.93 -21.62
CA GLY A 94 -0.41 1.88 -21.62
C GLY A 94 0.19 0.54 -21.19
N LEU A 95 -0.57 -0.34 -20.53
CA LEU A 95 -0.06 -1.66 -20.13
C LEU A 95 0.02 -2.67 -21.29
N GLY A 96 -0.50 -2.34 -22.49
CA GLY A 96 -0.40 -3.19 -23.68
C GLY A 96 1.00 -3.27 -24.28
N ALA A 97 1.81 -2.22 -24.11
CA ALA A 97 3.17 -2.14 -24.65
C ALA A 97 4.22 -2.54 -23.60
N GLY A 98 5.28 -3.24 -24.05
CA GLY A 98 6.43 -3.56 -23.20
C GLY A 98 7.26 -2.31 -22.89
N GLY A 99 7.75 -2.21 -21.67
CA GLY A 99 8.66 -1.17 -21.23
C GLY A 99 10.08 -1.37 -21.77
N ASN A 100 10.89 -0.30 -21.71
CA ASN A 100 12.29 -0.37 -22.14
C ASN A 100 13.18 -1.01 -21.07
N THR A 101 13.65 -2.23 -21.35
CA THR A 101 14.54 -3.00 -20.45
C THR A 101 16.04 -2.78 -20.73
N SER A 102 16.40 -1.85 -21.64
CA SER A 102 17.79 -1.52 -21.96
C SER A 102 18.39 -0.56 -20.92
N ASN A 103 18.54 -1.04 -19.69
CA ASN A 103 19.06 -0.30 -18.56
C ASN A 103 19.86 -1.22 -17.64
N ILE A 104 20.48 -0.68 -16.57
CA ILE A 104 21.36 -1.43 -15.65
C ILE A 104 20.66 -2.62 -14.98
N ILE A 105 19.36 -2.52 -14.68
CA ILE A 105 18.59 -3.58 -14.04
C ILE A 105 17.91 -4.53 -15.04
N LYS A 106 18.00 -4.24 -16.32
CA LYS A 106 17.35 -4.99 -17.42
C LYS A 106 15.86 -5.23 -17.18
N ALA A 107 15.19 -4.30 -16.56
CA ALA A 107 13.77 -4.37 -16.20
C ALA A 107 13.06 -3.05 -16.48
N ALA A 108 11.75 -3.11 -16.66
CA ALA A 108 10.90 -1.93 -16.75
C ALA A 108 9.58 -2.18 -16.02
N VAL A 109 9.14 -1.17 -15.27
CA VAL A 109 7.83 -1.13 -14.63
C VAL A 109 7.02 -0.01 -15.29
N THR A 110 5.87 -0.37 -15.86
CA THR A 110 4.93 0.59 -16.44
C THR A 110 3.75 0.72 -15.49
N PRO A 111 3.63 1.83 -14.74
CA PRO A 111 2.56 1.99 -13.75
C PRO A 111 1.22 2.38 -14.39
N ALA A 112 0.13 1.99 -13.73
CA ALA A 112 -1.21 2.51 -13.90
C ALA A 112 -1.73 2.92 -12.51
N PHE A 113 -1.09 3.94 -11.94
CA PHE A 113 -1.41 4.56 -10.65
C PHE A 113 -2.37 5.74 -10.88
N ALA A 114 -2.72 6.47 -9.84
CA ALA A 114 -3.65 7.59 -9.96
C ALA A 114 -3.19 8.67 -10.98
N GLU A 115 -1.88 8.82 -11.20
CA GLU A 115 -1.31 9.74 -12.18
C GLU A 115 -1.54 9.29 -13.64
N GLN A 116 -1.60 7.98 -13.91
CA GLN A 116 -1.82 7.42 -15.23
C GLN A 116 -3.28 7.02 -15.45
N LEU A 117 -3.96 6.59 -14.40
CA LEU A 117 -5.34 6.13 -14.40
C LEU A 117 -6.13 6.90 -13.34
N ALA A 118 -6.57 8.10 -13.68
CA ALA A 118 -7.19 9.04 -12.75
C ALA A 118 -8.40 8.47 -11.99
N GLY A 119 -9.10 7.51 -12.60
CA GLY A 119 -10.27 6.85 -12.02
C GLY A 119 -10.00 5.99 -10.79
N VAL A 120 -8.73 5.59 -10.51
CA VAL A 120 -8.41 4.78 -9.31
C VAL A 120 -8.17 5.63 -8.06
N ASN A 121 -8.16 6.96 -8.19
CA ASN A 121 -7.93 7.86 -7.07
C ASN A 121 -8.94 7.62 -5.93
N GLY A 122 -8.44 7.35 -4.72
CA GLY A 122 -9.25 7.05 -3.54
C GLY A 122 -9.89 5.65 -3.50
N LEU A 123 -9.65 4.78 -4.50
CA LEU A 123 -10.22 3.44 -4.53
C LEU A 123 -9.34 2.37 -3.84
N GLY A 124 -8.11 2.73 -3.46
CA GLY A 124 -7.20 1.80 -2.79
C GLY A 124 -6.74 0.65 -3.68
N ILE A 125 -6.74 0.82 -5.00
CA ILE A 125 -6.25 -0.17 -5.97
C ILE A 125 -5.45 0.50 -7.08
N SER A 126 -4.47 -0.21 -7.61
CA SER A 126 -3.76 0.15 -8.85
C SER A 126 -3.08 -1.08 -9.46
N MET A 127 -2.47 -0.89 -10.60
CA MET A 127 -1.74 -1.95 -11.31
C MET A 127 -0.43 -1.42 -11.89
N ALA A 128 0.47 -2.35 -12.24
CA ALA A 128 1.60 -2.08 -13.13
C ALA A 128 1.91 -3.31 -13.98
N ARG A 129 2.57 -3.06 -15.12
CA ARG A 129 3.19 -4.09 -15.95
C ARG A 129 4.67 -4.16 -15.61
N LEU A 130 5.19 -5.38 -15.46
CA LEU A 130 6.59 -5.68 -15.20
C LEU A 130 7.18 -6.47 -16.36
N ASP A 131 8.13 -5.87 -17.08
CA ASP A 131 8.92 -6.51 -18.11
C ASP A 131 10.34 -6.78 -17.60
N LEU A 132 10.80 -8.02 -17.68
CA LEU A 132 12.14 -8.45 -17.30
C LEU A 132 12.85 -9.07 -18.51
N ALA A 133 13.90 -8.46 -19.01
CA ALA A 133 14.79 -9.11 -19.97
C ALA A 133 15.47 -10.32 -19.31
N VAL A 134 16.23 -11.11 -20.07
CA VAL A 134 17.08 -12.18 -19.49
C VAL A 134 18.07 -11.56 -18.51
N ASP A 135 18.18 -12.14 -17.30
CA ASP A 135 18.91 -11.60 -16.15
C ASP A 135 18.38 -10.25 -15.62
N GLY A 136 17.17 -9.86 -16.03
CA GLY A 136 16.51 -8.66 -15.52
C GLY A 136 16.10 -8.82 -14.06
N VAL A 137 16.23 -7.72 -13.30
CA VAL A 137 15.95 -7.70 -11.86
C VAL A 137 15.16 -6.45 -11.47
N VAL A 138 14.12 -6.61 -10.66
CA VAL A 138 13.65 -5.55 -9.78
C VAL A 138 14.41 -5.71 -8.46
N PRO A 139 15.31 -4.78 -8.12
CA PRO A 139 16.14 -4.87 -6.93
C PRO A 139 15.30 -4.95 -5.65
N MET A 140 15.96 -5.22 -4.52
CA MET A 140 15.30 -5.24 -3.22
C MET A 140 14.61 -3.90 -2.95
N HIS A 141 13.28 -3.93 -2.76
CA HIS A 141 12.46 -2.73 -2.60
C HIS A 141 11.25 -3.01 -1.70
N THR A 142 10.54 -1.96 -1.38
CA THR A 142 9.30 -2.01 -0.61
C THR A 142 8.27 -1.02 -1.15
N HIS A 143 7.00 -1.35 -0.96
CA HIS A 143 5.87 -0.45 -1.16
C HIS A 143 5.30 -0.02 0.19
N PRO A 144 5.65 1.19 0.69
CA PRO A 144 5.18 1.64 2.01
C PRO A 144 3.67 1.82 2.09
N GLY A 145 3.01 2.15 0.97
CA GLY A 145 1.59 2.50 0.91
C GLY A 145 0.67 1.35 0.51
N GLY A 146 1.17 0.14 0.19
CA GLY A 146 0.30 -0.94 -0.26
C GLY A 146 0.93 -2.32 -0.28
N SER A 147 0.11 -3.35 -0.20
CA SER A 147 0.51 -4.72 -0.53
C SER A 147 0.46 -4.92 -2.04
N GLU A 148 1.28 -5.85 -2.55
CA GLU A 148 1.38 -6.20 -3.96
C GLU A 148 0.95 -7.65 -4.19
N VAL A 149 0.24 -7.90 -5.30
CA VAL A 149 -0.02 -9.24 -5.84
C VAL A 149 0.56 -9.29 -7.25
N LEU A 150 1.51 -10.20 -7.48
CA LEU A 150 2.12 -10.44 -8.78
C LEU A 150 1.50 -11.68 -9.44
N ILE A 151 1.21 -11.60 -10.75
CA ILE A 151 0.87 -12.74 -11.59
C ILE A 151 1.82 -12.86 -12.77
N VAL A 152 2.44 -14.04 -12.96
CA VAL A 152 3.33 -14.31 -14.09
C VAL A 152 2.49 -14.62 -15.34
N VAL A 153 2.68 -13.81 -16.39
CA VAL A 153 1.99 -13.97 -17.68
C VAL A 153 2.82 -14.79 -18.67
N SER A 154 4.14 -14.58 -18.68
CA SER A 154 5.07 -15.35 -19.49
C SER A 154 6.47 -15.40 -18.87
N GLY A 155 7.27 -16.39 -19.24
CA GLY A 155 8.60 -16.60 -18.68
C GLY A 155 8.58 -17.26 -17.31
N SER A 156 9.66 -17.09 -16.56
CA SER A 156 9.84 -17.59 -15.19
C SER A 156 10.48 -16.51 -14.33
N ILE A 157 9.91 -16.27 -13.16
CA ILE A 157 10.36 -15.21 -12.23
C ILE A 157 10.69 -15.84 -10.88
N CYS A 158 11.93 -15.71 -10.43
CA CYS A 158 12.30 -15.95 -9.04
C CYS A 158 11.90 -14.73 -8.23
N ALA A 159 10.98 -14.89 -7.30
CA ALA A 159 10.47 -13.81 -6.48
C ALA A 159 10.49 -14.19 -5.01
N GLY A 160 10.65 -13.21 -4.13
CA GLY A 160 10.67 -13.46 -2.69
C GLY A 160 10.57 -12.19 -1.87
N PHE A 161 10.23 -12.38 -0.59
CA PHE A 161 10.22 -11.32 0.41
C PHE A 161 10.83 -11.79 1.74
N ILE A 162 11.16 -10.83 2.59
CA ILE A 162 11.74 -11.08 3.92
C ILE A 162 10.76 -10.58 4.98
N SER A 163 10.35 -11.46 5.92
CA SER A 163 9.48 -11.05 7.02
C SER A 163 10.24 -10.17 8.02
N SER A 164 9.63 -9.08 8.46
CA SER A 164 10.22 -8.18 9.44
C SER A 164 10.29 -8.77 10.85
N SER A 165 9.30 -9.59 11.23
CA SER A 165 9.18 -10.14 12.59
C SER A 165 10.17 -11.28 12.87
N ALA A 166 10.44 -12.13 11.87
CA ALA A 166 11.27 -13.33 12.04
C ALA A 166 12.55 -13.30 11.18
N ASN A 167 12.76 -12.26 10.38
CA ASN A 167 13.84 -12.16 9.39
C ASN A 167 13.92 -13.40 8.49
N LYS A 168 12.75 -14.01 8.19
CA LYS A 168 12.64 -15.23 7.41
C LYS A 168 12.43 -14.91 5.95
N VAL A 169 13.19 -15.58 5.07
CA VAL A 169 13.07 -15.48 3.62
C VAL A 169 11.96 -16.41 3.10
N TYR A 170 11.07 -15.87 2.28
CA TYR A 170 10.06 -16.59 1.51
C TYR A 170 10.40 -16.41 0.03
N LEU A 171 10.92 -17.48 -0.60
CA LEU A 171 11.47 -17.45 -1.95
C LEU A 171 10.88 -18.56 -2.80
N LYS A 172 10.52 -18.27 -4.06
CA LYS A 172 10.04 -19.26 -5.01
C LYS A 172 10.31 -18.85 -6.46
N SER A 173 10.64 -19.83 -7.31
CA SER A 173 10.58 -19.66 -8.76
C SER A 173 9.13 -19.87 -9.24
N LEU A 174 8.58 -18.84 -9.82
CA LEU A 174 7.21 -18.77 -10.33
C LEU A 174 7.22 -19.03 -11.84
N LYS A 175 6.20 -19.71 -12.33
CA LYS A 175 5.94 -19.97 -13.76
C LYS A 175 4.64 -19.29 -14.18
N LYS A 176 4.37 -19.26 -15.47
CA LYS A 176 3.13 -18.72 -16.04
C LYS A 176 1.89 -19.21 -15.26
N GLY A 177 1.05 -18.27 -14.83
CA GLY A 177 -0.17 -18.49 -14.07
C GLY A 177 0.02 -18.54 -12.56
N ASP A 178 1.27 -18.64 -12.06
CA ASP A 178 1.51 -18.55 -10.62
C ASP A 178 1.30 -17.11 -10.14
N ILE A 179 0.81 -16.96 -8.91
CA ILE A 179 0.67 -15.69 -8.22
C ILE A 179 1.52 -15.70 -6.94
N MET A 180 2.01 -14.52 -6.55
CA MET A 180 2.69 -14.30 -5.27
C MET A 180 2.25 -13.01 -4.63
N VAL A 181 2.11 -12.99 -3.31
CA VAL A 181 1.74 -11.81 -2.52
C VAL A 181 2.98 -11.26 -1.83
N PHE A 182 3.15 -9.94 -1.87
CA PHE A 182 4.15 -9.20 -1.10
C PHE A 182 3.41 -8.28 -0.12
N PRO A 183 3.48 -8.57 1.19
CA PRO A 183 2.82 -7.74 2.19
C PRO A 183 3.40 -6.32 2.25
N GLN A 184 2.55 -5.34 2.52
CA GLN A 184 2.91 -3.93 2.63
C GLN A 184 4.15 -3.71 3.50
N GLY A 185 5.07 -2.89 3.02
CA GLY A 185 6.28 -2.47 3.74
C GLY A 185 7.37 -3.53 3.83
N LEU A 186 7.15 -4.79 3.43
CA LEU A 186 8.21 -5.81 3.45
C LEU A 186 9.12 -5.69 2.24
N LEU A 187 10.43 -5.86 2.48
CA LEU A 187 11.43 -5.92 1.42
C LEU A 187 11.21 -7.16 0.55
N HIS A 188 11.16 -6.95 -0.76
CA HIS A 188 10.94 -8.01 -1.75
C HIS A 188 11.66 -7.70 -3.07
N PHE A 189 11.71 -8.67 -3.96
CA PHE A 189 12.41 -8.56 -5.23
C PHE A 189 11.84 -9.53 -6.26
N GLN A 190 12.12 -9.27 -7.56
CA GLN A 190 11.83 -10.16 -8.66
C GLN A 190 13.05 -10.27 -9.57
N ILE A 191 13.37 -11.49 -10.04
CA ILE A 191 14.49 -11.77 -10.95
C ILE A 191 13.96 -12.67 -12.07
N ASN A 192 14.28 -12.37 -13.32
CA ASN A 192 14.01 -13.30 -14.39
C ASN A 192 14.89 -14.55 -14.23
N ALA A 193 14.29 -15.68 -13.87
CA ALA A 193 14.95 -16.96 -13.65
C ALA A 193 14.98 -17.84 -14.91
N GLY A 194 14.46 -17.33 -16.04
CA GLY A 194 14.38 -18.06 -17.31
C GLY A 194 15.47 -17.65 -18.29
N LYS A 195 15.41 -18.28 -19.48
CA LYS A 195 16.29 -18.00 -20.62
C LYS A 195 15.63 -17.11 -21.68
N THR A 196 14.42 -16.64 -21.42
CA THR A 196 13.62 -15.76 -22.27
C THR A 196 13.12 -14.58 -21.46
N PRO A 197 12.74 -13.45 -22.08
CA PRO A 197 12.08 -12.38 -21.36
C PRO A 197 10.86 -12.86 -20.58
N ALA A 198 10.63 -12.29 -19.41
CA ALA A 198 9.48 -12.55 -18.57
C ALA A 198 8.58 -11.34 -18.48
N LEU A 199 7.28 -11.59 -18.38
CA LEU A 199 6.23 -10.61 -18.19
C LEU A 199 5.38 -10.98 -16.98
N ALA A 200 5.14 -10.01 -16.12
CA ALA A 200 4.14 -10.11 -15.07
C ALA A 200 3.25 -8.87 -15.05
N PHE A 201 2.05 -9.01 -14.48
CA PHE A 201 1.29 -7.88 -13.96
C PHE A 201 1.31 -7.91 -12.45
N VAL A 202 1.31 -6.73 -11.86
CA VAL A 202 1.21 -6.53 -10.42
C VAL A 202 0.00 -5.66 -10.11
N SER A 203 -0.69 -5.97 -9.02
CA SER A 203 -1.80 -5.17 -8.49
C SER A 203 -1.48 -4.75 -7.07
N PHE A 204 -1.89 -3.55 -6.69
CA PHE A 204 -1.59 -2.98 -5.38
C PHE A 204 -2.88 -2.67 -4.63
N SER A 205 -2.84 -2.76 -3.30
CA SER A 205 -3.90 -2.32 -2.40
C SER A 205 -3.80 -0.82 -2.08
N SER A 206 -3.41 -0.03 -3.07
CA SER A 206 -3.28 1.43 -3.01
C SER A 206 -3.24 1.99 -4.42
N GLU A 207 -3.86 3.12 -4.66
CA GLU A 207 -3.73 3.87 -5.91
C GLU A 207 -2.36 4.54 -6.06
N ARG A 208 -1.59 4.61 -4.96
CA ARG A 208 -0.25 5.19 -4.87
C ARG A 208 0.58 4.38 -3.87
N PRO A 209 1.05 3.17 -4.23
CA PRO A 209 1.71 2.25 -3.30
C PRO A 209 3.06 2.77 -2.79
N GLY A 210 3.63 3.79 -3.44
CA GLY A 210 5.00 4.23 -3.19
C GLY A 210 6.02 3.19 -3.67
N LEU A 211 7.28 3.59 -3.72
CA LEU A 211 8.40 2.72 -4.06
C LEU A 211 9.65 3.19 -3.35
N GLN A 212 10.27 2.34 -2.56
CA GLN A 212 11.59 2.58 -2.00
C GLN A 212 12.54 1.43 -2.36
N ILE A 213 13.46 1.67 -3.27
CA ILE A 213 14.51 0.72 -3.66
C ILE A 213 15.65 0.86 -2.67
N LEU A 214 16.04 -0.24 -2.00
CA LEU A 214 17.02 -0.24 -0.93
C LEU A 214 18.38 0.30 -1.40
N ASP A 215 18.86 -0.19 -2.54
CA ASP A 215 20.16 0.24 -3.07
C ASP A 215 20.16 1.73 -3.43
N PHE A 216 19.05 2.24 -3.97
CA PHE A 216 18.92 3.66 -4.30
C PHE A 216 18.82 4.53 -3.04
N ALA A 217 18.11 4.05 -2.02
CA ALA A 217 18.01 4.75 -0.74
C ALA A 217 19.36 4.89 -0.03
N LEU A 218 20.29 3.95 -0.24
CA LEU A 218 21.62 3.96 0.37
C LEU A 218 22.67 4.66 -0.50
N PHE A 219 22.59 4.52 -1.83
CA PHE A 219 23.72 4.84 -2.71
C PHE A 219 23.40 5.79 -3.87
N ALA A 220 22.14 6.14 -4.14
CA ALA A 220 21.75 6.97 -5.28
C ALA A 220 21.34 8.40 -4.89
N ASN A 221 21.92 8.94 -3.82
CA ASN A 221 21.58 10.27 -3.28
C ASN A 221 22.83 10.91 -2.61
N ASP A 222 22.63 12.02 -1.89
CA ASP A 222 23.66 12.79 -1.22
C ASP A 222 23.86 12.43 0.27
N LEU A 223 23.33 11.28 0.73
CA LEU A 223 23.60 10.81 2.10
C LEU A 223 25.13 10.66 2.29
N PRO A 224 25.75 11.29 3.32
CA PRO A 224 27.20 11.23 3.50
C PRO A 224 27.73 9.80 3.57
N SER A 225 28.84 9.53 2.84
CA SER A 225 29.44 8.20 2.76
C SER A 225 29.75 7.60 4.13
N GLU A 226 30.26 8.41 5.07
CA GLU A 226 30.56 7.98 6.45
C GLU A 226 29.32 7.48 7.22
N ILE A 227 28.12 8.02 6.91
CA ILE A 227 26.87 7.54 7.51
C ILE A 227 26.51 6.18 6.92
N VAL A 228 26.64 6.03 5.60
CA VAL A 228 26.38 4.74 4.93
C VAL A 228 27.34 3.67 5.47
N GLU A 229 28.62 3.94 5.60
CA GLU A 229 29.63 3.04 6.17
C GLU A 229 29.22 2.57 7.58
N LYS A 230 28.91 3.51 8.47
CA LYS A 230 28.52 3.20 9.85
C LYS A 230 27.24 2.39 9.96
N THR A 231 26.29 2.56 9.04
CA THR A 231 24.96 1.94 9.10
C THR A 231 24.86 0.63 8.30
N THR A 232 25.77 0.38 7.36
CA THR A 232 25.78 -0.84 6.53
C THR A 232 26.95 -1.77 6.81
N PHE A 233 27.94 -1.33 7.59
CA PHE A 233 29.21 -2.03 7.86
C PHE A 233 30.07 -2.26 6.60
N LEU A 234 29.81 -1.50 5.52
CA LEU A 234 30.65 -1.47 4.32
C LEU A 234 31.84 -0.54 4.55
N ASP A 235 32.95 -0.81 3.86
CA ASP A 235 34.10 0.11 3.86
C ASP A 235 33.92 1.29 2.86
N ASP A 236 34.74 2.33 3.01
CA ASP A 236 34.72 3.55 2.19
C ASP A 236 34.83 3.23 0.68
N ALA A 237 35.70 2.28 0.30
CA ALA A 237 35.89 1.93 -1.11
C ALA A 237 34.65 1.25 -1.71
N GLN A 238 33.96 0.42 -0.93
CA GLN A 238 32.72 -0.22 -1.33
C GLN A 238 31.59 0.80 -1.48
N VAL A 239 31.44 1.71 -0.51
CA VAL A 239 30.41 2.78 -0.55
C VAL A 239 30.63 3.68 -1.76
N LYS A 240 31.86 4.19 -1.97
CA LYS A 240 32.20 5.04 -3.13
C LYS A 240 31.96 4.34 -4.47
N LYS A 241 32.32 3.04 -4.55
CA LYS A 241 32.04 2.23 -5.75
C LYS A 241 30.56 2.16 -6.05
N LEU A 242 29.71 1.87 -5.05
CA LEU A 242 28.25 1.73 -5.22
C LEU A 242 27.61 3.08 -5.57
N LYS A 243 28.01 4.16 -4.91
CA LYS A 243 27.57 5.52 -5.25
C LYS A 243 27.97 5.89 -6.68
N GLY A 244 29.19 5.58 -7.11
CA GLY A 244 29.66 5.84 -8.47
C GLY A 244 28.84 5.07 -9.55
N VAL A 245 28.35 3.86 -9.23
CA VAL A 245 27.50 3.08 -10.14
C VAL A 245 26.06 3.60 -10.17
N LEU A 246 25.53 4.03 -9.02
CA LEU A 246 24.12 4.40 -8.87
C LEU A 246 23.87 5.91 -8.96
N GLY A 247 24.93 6.72 -9.10
CA GLY A 247 24.83 8.18 -9.32
C GLY A 247 24.69 9.00 -8.04
N GLY A 248 25.05 8.44 -6.88
CA GLY A 248 25.05 9.18 -5.62
C GLY A 248 26.29 10.05 -5.43
N THR A 249 26.17 11.03 -4.54
CA THR A 249 27.20 11.97 -4.08
C THR A 249 27.30 11.94 -2.56
N GLY A 250 28.26 12.66 -1.96
CA GLY A 250 28.42 12.70 -0.49
C GLY A 250 29.51 11.79 0.07
#